data_97dbf98bca84b09a96397f86535d7b24
#
_entry.id   97dbf98bca84b09a96397f86535d7b24
#
_cell.length_a   1.000
_cell.length_b   1.000
_cell.length_c   1.000
_cell.angle_alpha   90.00
_cell.angle_beta   90.00
_cell.angle_gamma   90.00
#
_symmetry.space_group_name_H-M   'P 1'
#
loop_
_entity.id
_entity.type
_entity.pdbx_description
1 polymer ?
#
loop_
_entity_poly.entity_id
_entity_poly.type
_entity_poly.pdbx_seq_one_letter_code
_entity_poly.pdbx_strand_id
1 'polypeptide(L)'
;MRRKYREPEPMRRVAVYEDEESVQPRKRRILFPVLITLFSVVFVVSAAVLVMELIVNPYVTDKNVGEIQKIYSEAGDTESVAPVSSEDDTADSERMAELERRREAVLKLKSGNSDITGWVQLDGTDINFPVLTPPADDPQYYLYRNYKKESTKYGSIFLDGMCTVDSDNQVLHGHSMQDGRMFWQVIGFGSAETVKSCPVFRYDTEKEAAEWKIVSVFKTNTYDNQGELFNYLRGDFDSAEDKMQFYYDVMKRSMVNTGVDLNENDKTVMLSTCSYEYEGFRTVIVARKVRDGEDATVDTSKITENENALYPDIWYPSGKAPDYWPDYFEDAVQNGMVDWYTGNLYKD
;
A
#
# COMPACT_ATOMS: atom_id res chain seq x y z
N MET A 1 82.07 33.61 86.44
CA MET A 1 80.98 33.84 85.54
C MET A 1 81.22 33.08 84.20
N ARG A 2 80.57 31.89 84.01
CA ARG A 2 80.74 31.09 82.76
C ARG A 2 79.56 31.42 81.85
N ARG A 3 79.78 31.98 80.63
CA ARG A 3 78.83 32.19 79.61
C ARG A 3 78.57 30.81 78.96
N LYS A 4 77.32 30.37 78.99
CA LYS A 4 76.85 29.20 78.23
C LYS A 4 76.71 29.57 76.73
N TYR A 5 77.44 28.83 75.86
CA TYR A 5 77.18 28.86 74.40
C TYR A 5 75.82 28.24 74.09
N ARG A 6 75.03 28.96 73.30
CA ARG A 6 73.76 28.40 72.70
C ARG A 6 74.11 27.83 71.32
N GLU A 7 73.83 26.58 71.10
CA GLU A 7 73.97 25.93 69.78
C GLU A 7 72.89 26.54 68.81
N PRO A 8 73.19 26.78 67.54
CA PRO A 8 72.26 27.23 66.54
C PRO A 8 71.33 26.07 66.17
N GLU A 9 70.03 26.40 66.07
CA GLU A 9 68.93 25.55 65.57
C GLU A 9 69.21 25.10 64.16
N PRO A 10 68.90 23.83 63.81
CA PRO A 10 69.06 23.35 62.46
C PRO A 10 68.03 24.03 61.48
N MET A 11 68.55 24.57 60.41
CA MET A 11 67.73 25.13 59.33
C MET A 11 66.70 24.10 58.82
N ARG A 12 65.44 24.52 58.91
CA ARG A 12 64.34 23.79 58.23
C ARG A 12 64.59 23.75 56.72
N ARG A 13 64.70 22.55 56.17
CA ARG A 13 64.68 22.36 54.73
C ARG A 13 63.32 22.80 54.21
N VAL A 14 63.30 23.85 53.39
CA VAL A 14 62.14 24.22 52.57
C VAL A 14 61.96 23.10 51.54
N ALA A 15 60.81 22.43 51.59
CA ALA A 15 60.43 21.47 50.55
C ALA A 15 60.17 22.29 49.27
N VAL A 16 61.03 22.11 48.29
CA VAL A 16 60.78 22.52 46.92
C VAL A 16 59.66 21.61 46.40
N TYR A 17 58.45 22.17 46.30
CA TYR A 17 57.43 21.52 45.51
C TYR A 17 57.87 21.62 44.02
N GLU A 18 58.42 20.53 43.49
CA GLU A 18 58.45 20.36 42.05
C GLU A 18 57.00 20.26 41.58
N ASP A 19 56.57 21.25 40.82
CA ASP A 19 55.33 21.16 40.03
C ASP A 19 55.49 19.97 39.12
N GLU A 20 54.86 18.82 39.44
CA GLU A 20 54.64 17.75 38.52
C GLU A 20 53.73 18.32 37.39
N GLU A 21 54.32 18.94 36.37
CA GLU A 21 53.65 19.07 35.08
C GLU A 21 53.20 17.66 34.65
N SER A 22 51.93 17.40 34.82
CA SER A 22 51.32 16.17 34.37
C SER A 22 51.53 16.04 32.84
N VAL A 23 52.60 15.33 32.46
CA VAL A 23 52.86 14.98 31.07
C VAL A 23 51.73 14.05 30.64
N GLN A 24 50.67 14.64 30.13
CA GLN A 24 49.63 13.88 29.45
C GLN A 24 50.27 13.07 28.34
N PRO A 25 50.08 11.74 28.32
CA PRO A 25 50.80 10.87 27.39
C PRO A 25 50.47 11.29 25.95
N ARG A 26 51.52 11.44 25.12
CA ARG A 26 51.45 11.84 23.69
C ARG A 26 50.30 11.14 22.90
N LYS A 27 49.91 9.94 23.31
CA LYS A 27 48.80 9.14 22.74
C LYS A 27 47.44 9.83 22.89
N ARG A 28 47.15 10.56 23.97
CA ARG A 28 45.87 11.33 24.12
C ARG A 28 45.82 12.55 23.22
N ARG A 29 46.93 13.18 22.88
CA ARG A 29 46.97 14.34 21.97
C ARG A 29 46.67 13.96 20.52
N ILE A 30 46.90 12.75 20.09
CA ILE A 30 46.62 12.27 18.73
C ILE A 30 45.20 11.66 18.65
N LEU A 31 44.73 11.01 19.71
CA LEU A 31 43.46 10.32 19.74
C LEU A 31 42.29 11.31 19.57
N PHE A 32 42.36 12.48 20.21
CA PHE A 32 41.27 13.49 20.20
C PHE A 32 40.97 14.06 18.80
N PRO A 33 41.99 14.54 18.03
CA PRO A 33 41.73 15.01 16.67
C PRO A 33 41.29 13.89 15.72
N VAL A 34 41.84 12.65 15.90
CA VAL A 34 41.39 11.50 15.09
C VAL A 34 39.92 11.20 15.36
N LEU A 35 39.45 11.19 16.60
CA LEU A 35 38.06 10.99 16.95
C LEU A 35 37.18 12.13 16.41
N ILE A 36 37.61 13.39 16.52
CA ILE A 36 36.86 14.53 15.94
C ILE A 36 36.71 14.35 14.43
N THR A 37 37.78 14.01 13.71
CA THR A 37 37.73 13.79 12.27
C THR A 37 36.79 12.63 11.94
N LEU A 38 36.88 11.52 12.66
CA LEU A 38 35.99 10.36 12.45
C LEU A 38 34.51 10.76 12.66
N PHE A 39 34.18 11.41 13.78
CA PHE A 39 32.82 11.88 14.04
C PHE A 39 32.34 12.91 13.02
N SER A 40 33.20 13.81 12.56
CA SER A 40 32.86 14.78 11.52
C SER A 40 32.54 14.07 10.19
N VAL A 41 33.31 13.06 9.80
CA VAL A 41 33.05 12.27 8.59
C VAL A 41 31.70 11.51 8.73
N VAL A 42 31.50 10.83 9.87
CA VAL A 42 30.22 10.14 10.15
C VAL A 42 29.05 11.12 10.09
N PHE A 43 29.17 12.29 10.71
CA PHE A 43 28.15 13.31 10.69
C PHE A 43 27.81 13.79 9.26
N VAL A 44 28.83 14.09 8.44
CA VAL A 44 28.63 14.55 7.05
C VAL A 44 27.96 13.45 6.22
N VAL A 45 28.42 12.19 6.34
CA VAL A 45 27.81 11.06 5.63
C VAL A 45 26.36 10.85 6.09
N SER A 46 26.09 10.88 7.40
CA SER A 46 24.72 10.74 7.92
C SER A 46 23.81 11.88 7.45
N ALA A 47 24.32 13.12 7.45
CA ALA A 47 23.57 14.27 6.94
C ALA A 47 23.26 14.12 5.43
N ALA A 48 24.22 13.66 4.64
CA ALA A 48 24.02 13.41 3.22
C ALA A 48 22.96 12.31 2.99
N VAL A 49 23.01 11.22 3.75
CA VAL A 49 21.99 10.14 3.70
C VAL A 49 20.61 10.70 4.06
N LEU A 50 20.49 11.50 5.12
CA LEU A 50 19.23 12.12 5.50
C LEU A 50 18.67 13.05 4.40
N VAL A 51 19.51 13.85 3.77
CA VAL A 51 19.09 14.71 2.64
C VAL A 51 18.60 13.85 1.47
N MET A 52 19.31 12.78 1.14
CA MET A 52 18.89 11.85 0.09
C MET A 52 17.53 11.24 0.41
N GLU A 53 17.34 10.73 1.65
CA GLU A 53 16.13 10.02 2.05
C GLU A 53 14.91 10.92 2.23
N LEU A 54 15.09 12.12 2.80
CA LEU A 54 13.97 12.98 3.16
C LEU A 54 13.63 14.05 2.10
N ILE A 55 14.55 14.34 1.19
CA ILE A 55 14.34 15.42 0.22
C ILE A 55 14.49 14.88 -1.22
N VAL A 56 15.62 14.26 -1.55
CA VAL A 56 15.92 13.91 -2.95
C VAL A 56 15.03 12.76 -3.44
N ASN A 57 14.96 11.65 -2.71
CA ASN A 57 14.17 10.50 -3.12
C ASN A 57 12.66 10.81 -3.25
N PRO A 58 12.01 11.51 -2.28
CA PRO A 58 10.63 11.96 -2.44
C PRO A 58 10.44 12.86 -3.67
N TYR A 59 11.29 13.87 -3.85
CA TYR A 59 11.21 14.79 -4.98
C TYR A 59 11.34 14.08 -6.34
N VAL A 60 12.29 13.16 -6.48
CA VAL A 60 12.47 12.39 -7.72
C VAL A 60 11.25 11.48 -7.97
N THR A 61 10.69 10.89 -6.92
CA THR A 61 9.48 10.05 -7.04
C THR A 61 8.29 10.89 -7.49
N ASP A 62 8.01 12.02 -6.85
CA ASP A 62 6.90 12.91 -7.22
C ASP A 62 7.04 13.43 -8.64
N LYS A 63 8.27 13.79 -9.05
CA LYS A 63 8.55 14.19 -10.42
C LYS A 63 8.26 13.08 -11.43
N ASN A 64 8.74 11.86 -11.18
CA ASN A 64 8.50 10.72 -12.07
C ASN A 64 7.01 10.37 -12.15
N VAL A 65 6.31 10.37 -11.01
CA VAL A 65 4.86 10.14 -10.98
C VAL A 65 4.12 11.23 -11.74
N GLY A 66 4.44 12.51 -11.50
CA GLY A 66 3.83 13.63 -12.22
C GLY A 66 4.07 13.60 -13.75
N GLU A 67 5.25 13.17 -14.19
CA GLU A 67 5.53 12.99 -15.62
C GLU A 67 4.61 11.96 -16.27
N ILE A 68 4.45 10.78 -15.64
CA ILE A 68 3.62 9.71 -16.22
C ILE A 68 2.13 10.03 -16.11
N GLN A 69 1.68 10.69 -15.02
CA GLN A 69 0.31 11.19 -14.86
C GLN A 69 -0.06 12.18 -15.95
N LYS A 70 0.88 13.09 -16.30
CA LYS A 70 0.67 14.03 -17.38
C LYS A 70 0.51 13.33 -18.73
N ILE A 71 1.33 12.31 -19.03
CA ILE A 71 1.20 11.54 -20.28
C ILE A 71 -0.14 10.82 -20.33
N TYR A 72 -0.61 10.25 -19.21
CA TYR A 72 -1.90 9.58 -19.11
C TYR A 72 -3.05 10.56 -19.35
N SER A 73 -3.07 11.71 -18.68
CA SER A 73 -4.13 12.71 -18.83
C SER A 73 -4.18 13.30 -20.23
N GLU A 74 -3.01 13.69 -20.80
CA GLU A 74 -2.95 14.21 -22.16
C GLU A 74 -3.38 13.19 -23.21
N ALA A 75 -3.21 11.90 -22.95
CA ALA A 75 -3.68 10.85 -23.84
C ALA A 75 -5.21 10.65 -23.76
N GLY A 76 -5.78 10.82 -22.55
CA GLY A 76 -7.22 10.78 -22.33
C GLY A 76 -7.97 12.03 -22.80
N ASP A 77 -7.29 13.18 -22.90
CA ASP A 77 -7.90 14.48 -23.28
C ASP A 77 -7.93 14.76 -24.80
N THR A 78 -7.47 13.83 -25.66
CA THR A 78 -7.47 14.04 -27.12
C THR A 78 -8.90 14.15 -27.64
N GLU A 79 -9.21 15.36 -28.14
CA GLU A 79 -10.38 15.94 -28.79
C GLU A 79 -11.68 15.12 -28.82
N SER A 80 -12.73 15.75 -28.28
CA SER A 80 -14.11 15.30 -28.34
C SER A 80 -14.57 14.95 -29.76
N VAL A 81 -15.04 13.74 -29.96
CA VAL A 81 -15.90 13.40 -31.10
C VAL A 81 -17.18 14.21 -30.95
N ALA A 82 -17.61 14.91 -32.02
CA ALA A 82 -18.76 15.78 -32.05
C ALA A 82 -20.05 15.05 -31.60
N PRO A 83 -20.97 15.71 -30.85
CA PRO A 83 -22.15 15.06 -30.28
C PRO A 83 -23.14 14.63 -31.37
N VAL A 84 -23.59 13.39 -31.28
CA VAL A 84 -24.73 12.84 -32.01
C VAL A 84 -25.97 12.99 -31.15
N SER A 85 -27.06 13.45 -31.74
CA SER A 85 -28.27 13.96 -31.11
C SER A 85 -29.26 12.89 -30.65
N SER A 86 -29.44 12.76 -29.33
CA SER A 86 -30.64 12.44 -28.53
C SER A 86 -30.24 12.33 -27.05
N GLU A 87 -31.02 12.84 -26.10
CA GLU A 87 -30.55 13.11 -24.73
C GLU A 87 -30.22 11.86 -23.89
N ASP A 88 -30.81 10.69 -24.12
CA ASP A 88 -30.53 9.45 -23.42
C ASP A 88 -29.40 8.62 -24.12
N ASP A 89 -29.37 8.59 -25.45
CA ASP A 89 -28.31 7.96 -26.23
C ASP A 89 -26.96 8.74 -26.15
N THR A 90 -26.99 10.02 -25.76
CA THR A 90 -25.78 10.86 -25.66
C THR A 90 -24.97 10.52 -24.41
N ALA A 91 -25.57 10.28 -23.24
CA ALA A 91 -24.86 10.01 -22.00
C ALA A 91 -24.12 8.67 -22.06
N ASP A 92 -24.75 7.63 -22.57
CA ASP A 92 -24.10 6.32 -22.75
C ASP A 92 -22.99 6.38 -23.81
N SER A 93 -23.21 7.12 -24.89
CA SER A 93 -22.19 7.32 -25.94
C SER A 93 -20.97 8.10 -25.42
N GLU A 94 -21.19 9.15 -24.62
CA GLU A 94 -20.11 9.93 -24.00
C GLU A 94 -19.31 9.11 -22.98
N ARG A 95 -20.02 8.30 -22.17
CA ARG A 95 -19.37 7.36 -21.23
C ARG A 95 -18.51 6.34 -21.97
N MET A 96 -19.03 5.71 -23.02
CA MET A 96 -18.27 4.74 -23.82
C MET A 96 -17.05 5.38 -24.49
N ALA A 97 -17.20 6.61 -24.98
CA ALA A 97 -16.08 7.35 -25.55
C ALA A 97 -15.01 7.71 -24.50
N GLU A 98 -15.41 8.04 -23.26
CA GLU A 98 -14.50 8.26 -22.14
C GLU A 98 -13.73 6.98 -21.79
N LEU A 99 -14.44 5.86 -21.63
CA LEU A 99 -13.81 4.57 -21.33
C LEU A 99 -12.80 4.19 -22.41
N GLU A 100 -13.12 4.36 -23.68
CA GLU A 100 -12.20 4.07 -24.78
C GLU A 100 -10.97 4.99 -24.74
N ARG A 101 -11.13 6.30 -24.51
CA ARG A 101 -9.99 7.23 -24.35
C ARG A 101 -9.07 6.81 -23.20
N ARG A 102 -9.63 6.39 -22.06
CA ARG A 102 -8.86 5.92 -20.91
C ARG A 102 -8.08 4.65 -21.26
N ARG A 103 -8.70 3.70 -21.97
CA ARG A 103 -8.01 2.49 -22.47
C ARG A 103 -6.87 2.84 -23.42
N GLU A 104 -7.11 3.74 -24.38
CA GLU A 104 -6.08 4.21 -25.32
C GLU A 104 -4.92 4.90 -24.59
N ALA A 105 -5.19 5.63 -23.51
CA ALA A 105 -4.14 6.22 -22.68
C ALA A 105 -3.23 5.14 -22.06
N VAL A 106 -3.79 4.04 -21.56
CA VAL A 106 -3.00 2.89 -21.10
C VAL A 106 -2.16 2.30 -22.22
N LEU A 107 -2.73 2.10 -23.41
CA LEU A 107 -2.01 1.59 -24.58
C LEU A 107 -0.86 2.51 -25.01
N LYS A 108 -1.06 3.82 -24.94
CA LYS A 108 -0.01 4.80 -25.21
C LYS A 108 1.16 4.70 -24.22
N LEU A 109 0.85 4.56 -22.92
CA LEU A 109 1.88 4.33 -21.90
C LEU A 109 2.62 3.01 -22.12
N LYS A 110 1.89 1.94 -22.47
CA LYS A 110 2.46 0.63 -22.80
C LYS A 110 3.42 0.70 -23.98
N SER A 111 3.19 1.56 -24.97
CA SER A 111 4.12 1.75 -26.09
C SER A 111 5.49 2.29 -25.65
N GLY A 112 5.55 3.04 -24.55
CA GLY A 112 6.78 3.55 -23.94
C GLY A 112 7.46 2.56 -22.97
N ASN A 113 6.66 1.75 -22.28
CA ASN A 113 7.12 0.67 -21.42
C ASN A 113 6.10 -0.48 -21.49
N SER A 114 6.49 -1.59 -22.12
CA SER A 114 5.63 -2.77 -22.35
C SER A 114 5.08 -3.41 -21.09
N ASP A 115 5.71 -3.15 -19.93
CA ASP A 115 5.30 -3.71 -18.65
C ASP A 115 4.14 -2.93 -18.02
N ILE A 116 3.82 -1.73 -18.53
CA ILE A 116 2.61 -0.99 -18.10
C ILE A 116 1.39 -1.67 -18.74
N THR A 117 0.53 -2.22 -17.91
CA THR A 117 -0.66 -2.98 -18.33
C THR A 117 -1.96 -2.39 -17.80
N GLY A 118 -1.88 -1.35 -16.95
CA GLY A 118 -3.05 -0.69 -16.40
C GLY A 118 -2.75 0.66 -15.77
N TRP A 119 -3.83 1.26 -15.25
CA TRP A 119 -3.83 2.49 -14.48
C TRP A 119 -4.86 2.43 -13.36
N VAL A 120 -4.48 2.76 -12.12
CA VAL A 120 -5.40 2.80 -10.98
C VAL A 120 -5.50 4.22 -10.43
N GLN A 121 -6.73 4.68 -10.19
CA GLN A 121 -7.01 6.02 -9.65
C GLN A 121 -8.18 5.97 -8.66
N LEU A 122 -7.95 6.47 -7.44
CA LEU A 122 -8.96 6.66 -6.41
C LEU A 122 -9.16 8.16 -6.19
N ASP A 123 -10.33 8.68 -6.55
CA ASP A 123 -10.64 10.10 -6.45
C ASP A 123 -10.68 10.55 -4.97
N GLY A 124 -10.18 11.74 -4.71
CA GLY A 124 -10.03 12.25 -3.33
C GLY A 124 -8.82 11.70 -2.57
N THR A 125 -7.97 10.90 -3.23
CA THR A 125 -6.70 10.39 -2.69
C THR A 125 -5.54 10.72 -3.62
N ASP A 126 -4.31 10.45 -3.18
CA ASP A 126 -3.10 10.57 -4.01
C ASP A 126 -2.85 9.29 -4.86
N ILE A 127 -3.74 8.30 -4.79
CA ILE A 127 -3.61 7.06 -5.57
C ILE A 127 -4.03 7.35 -7.01
N ASN A 128 -3.02 7.51 -7.87
CA ASN A 128 -3.16 7.78 -9.29
C ASN A 128 -1.87 7.32 -9.99
N PHE A 129 -1.79 6.01 -10.31
CA PHE A 129 -0.54 5.33 -10.67
C PHE A 129 -0.70 4.38 -11.85
N PRO A 130 0.37 4.21 -12.67
CA PRO A 130 0.44 3.09 -13.60
C PRO A 130 0.49 1.77 -12.83
N VAL A 131 -0.12 0.74 -13.40
CA VAL A 131 -0.02 -0.64 -12.94
C VAL A 131 0.90 -1.40 -13.89
N LEU A 132 1.91 -2.07 -13.32
CA LEU A 132 2.91 -2.80 -14.09
C LEU A 132 2.77 -4.30 -13.89
N THR A 133 2.99 -5.07 -14.94
CA THR A 133 3.13 -6.54 -14.84
C THR A 133 4.60 -6.88 -14.70
N PRO A 134 5.01 -7.53 -13.61
CA PRO A 134 6.40 -7.94 -13.41
C PRO A 134 6.79 -9.09 -14.37
N PRO A 135 8.10 -9.28 -14.63
CA PRO A 135 8.57 -10.46 -15.34
C PRO A 135 8.19 -11.75 -14.60
N ALA A 136 7.86 -12.81 -15.33
CA ALA A 136 7.40 -14.08 -14.74
C ALA A 136 8.47 -14.77 -13.86
N ASP A 137 9.75 -14.51 -14.10
CA ASP A 137 10.89 -15.02 -13.33
C ASP A 137 11.23 -14.16 -12.10
N ASP A 138 10.66 -12.95 -11.99
CA ASP A 138 10.81 -12.07 -10.80
C ASP A 138 9.47 -11.38 -10.48
N PRO A 139 8.51 -12.06 -9.83
CA PRO A 139 7.20 -11.50 -9.49
C PRO A 139 7.25 -10.26 -8.59
N GLN A 140 8.39 -10.00 -7.93
CA GLN A 140 8.61 -8.85 -7.06
C GLN A 140 9.47 -7.76 -7.70
N TYR A 141 9.72 -7.83 -9.01
CA TYR A 141 10.60 -6.92 -9.74
C TYR A 141 10.30 -5.44 -9.46
N TYR A 142 9.02 -5.06 -9.41
CA TYR A 142 8.57 -3.70 -9.20
C TYR A 142 8.42 -3.30 -7.73
N LEU A 143 8.70 -4.19 -6.79
CA LEU A 143 8.68 -3.86 -5.36
C LEU A 143 9.69 -2.75 -5.02
N TYR A 144 10.84 -2.73 -5.70
CA TYR A 144 11.90 -1.72 -5.50
C TYR A 144 12.36 -1.06 -6.80
N ARG A 145 11.47 -0.95 -7.80
CA ARG A 145 11.74 -0.25 -9.06
C ARG A 145 10.56 0.61 -9.48
N ASN A 146 10.85 1.78 -10.03
CA ASN A 146 9.84 2.63 -10.65
C ASN A 146 9.48 2.14 -12.08
N TYR A 147 8.52 2.81 -12.73
CA TYR A 147 8.07 2.47 -14.08
C TYR A 147 9.17 2.64 -15.15
N LYS A 148 10.27 3.36 -14.83
CA LYS A 148 11.48 3.48 -15.70
C LYS A 148 12.47 2.34 -15.43
N LYS A 149 12.13 1.36 -14.57
CA LYS A 149 13.00 0.25 -14.12
C LYS A 149 14.20 0.69 -13.27
N GLU A 150 14.19 1.92 -12.76
CA GLU A 150 15.21 2.45 -11.88
C GLU A 150 14.94 2.04 -10.43
N SER A 151 16.01 1.75 -9.68
CA SER A 151 15.88 1.37 -8.27
C SER A 151 15.35 2.53 -7.42
N THR A 152 14.33 2.23 -6.60
CA THR A 152 13.74 3.17 -5.65
C THR A 152 13.11 2.41 -4.50
N LYS A 153 13.12 2.98 -3.28
CA LYS A 153 12.43 2.42 -2.11
C LYS A 153 10.90 2.48 -2.21
N TYR A 154 10.36 3.32 -3.09
CA TYR A 154 8.93 3.50 -3.27
C TYR A 154 8.31 2.41 -4.16
N GLY A 155 9.11 1.76 -4.99
CA GLY A 155 8.61 0.79 -5.95
C GLY A 155 7.62 1.36 -6.95
N SER A 156 6.73 0.51 -7.42
CA SER A 156 5.58 0.85 -8.28
C SER A 156 4.35 0.08 -7.80
N ILE A 157 3.18 0.41 -8.36
CA ILE A 157 2.01 -0.45 -8.25
C ILE A 157 2.13 -1.54 -9.31
N PHE A 158 1.98 -2.80 -8.91
CA PHE A 158 2.16 -3.92 -9.82
C PHE A 158 1.17 -5.06 -9.56
N LEU A 159 0.87 -5.79 -10.63
CA LEU A 159 -0.01 -6.95 -10.61
C LEU A 159 0.71 -8.14 -9.97
N ASP A 160 0.00 -8.90 -9.14
CA ASP A 160 0.53 -10.13 -8.54
C ASP A 160 0.88 -11.17 -9.63
N GLY A 161 1.94 -11.93 -9.41
CA GLY A 161 2.41 -12.92 -10.36
C GLY A 161 1.44 -14.11 -10.62
N MET A 162 0.41 -14.27 -9.75
CA MET A 162 -0.67 -15.25 -9.93
C MET A 162 -1.83 -14.72 -10.79
N CYS A 163 -1.77 -13.45 -11.20
CA CYS A 163 -2.83 -12.77 -11.93
C CYS A 163 -2.37 -12.29 -13.29
N THR A 164 -3.33 -12.18 -14.22
CA THR A 164 -3.21 -11.47 -15.48
C THR A 164 -4.30 -10.42 -15.58
N VAL A 165 -4.24 -9.53 -16.57
CA VAL A 165 -5.32 -8.54 -16.83
C VAL A 165 -6.65 -9.19 -17.26
N ASP A 166 -6.63 -10.47 -17.61
CA ASP A 166 -7.83 -11.23 -17.98
C ASP A 166 -8.42 -12.03 -16.80
N SER A 167 -7.67 -12.16 -15.68
CA SER A 167 -8.10 -12.94 -14.52
C SER A 167 -9.41 -12.45 -13.91
N ASP A 168 -10.14 -13.36 -13.29
CA ASP A 168 -11.40 -13.08 -12.59
C ASP A 168 -11.19 -12.19 -11.35
N ASN A 169 -10.06 -12.38 -10.68
CA ASN A 169 -9.63 -11.53 -9.57
C ASN A 169 -8.19 -11.03 -9.84
N GLN A 170 -7.99 -9.73 -9.79
CA GLN A 170 -6.69 -9.12 -10.02
C GLN A 170 -6.18 -8.51 -8.73
N VAL A 171 -4.96 -8.88 -8.30
CA VAL A 171 -4.37 -8.33 -7.07
C VAL A 171 -3.27 -7.35 -7.42
N LEU A 172 -3.44 -6.09 -6.99
CA LEU A 172 -2.48 -5.02 -7.17
C LEU A 172 -1.71 -4.77 -5.87
N HIS A 173 -0.39 -4.85 -5.93
CA HIS A 173 0.49 -4.56 -4.81
C HIS A 173 1.06 -3.15 -4.89
N GLY A 174 1.18 -2.51 -3.73
CA GLY A 174 1.87 -1.24 -3.57
C GLY A 174 2.41 -1.07 -2.16
N HIS A 175 3.54 -0.40 -2.01
CA HIS A 175 4.06 -0.07 -0.69
C HIS A 175 3.12 0.85 0.08
N SER A 176 3.06 0.67 1.41
CA SER A 176 2.53 1.65 2.33
C SER A 176 3.69 2.48 2.87
N MET A 177 3.82 3.71 2.37
CA MET A 177 4.92 4.59 2.76
C MET A 177 4.48 5.55 3.87
N GLN A 178 5.22 5.59 4.99
CA GLN A 178 4.89 6.47 6.14
C GLN A 178 4.88 7.97 5.80
N ASP A 179 5.45 8.36 4.66
CA ASP A 179 5.39 9.73 4.14
C ASP A 179 4.13 10.01 3.30
N GLY A 180 3.15 9.09 3.32
CA GLY A 180 1.83 9.25 2.69
C GLY A 180 1.75 8.76 1.23
N ARG A 181 2.86 8.30 0.64
CA ARG A 181 2.93 7.91 -0.78
C ARG A 181 2.50 6.47 -1.02
N MET A 182 2.37 6.15 -2.29
CA MET A 182 1.98 4.85 -2.83
C MET A 182 0.60 4.42 -2.30
N PHE A 183 0.46 3.21 -1.76
CA PHE A 183 -0.81 2.69 -1.19
C PHE A 183 -0.98 3.00 0.31
N TRP A 184 -0.29 4.01 0.85
CA TRP A 184 -0.49 4.43 2.25
C TRP A 184 -1.97 4.67 2.59
N GLN A 185 -2.69 5.37 1.70
CA GLN A 185 -4.08 5.76 1.93
C GLN A 185 -5.06 4.57 1.91
N VAL A 186 -4.67 3.42 1.32
CA VAL A 186 -5.46 2.17 1.37
C VAL A 186 -5.76 1.76 2.81
N ILE A 187 -4.85 1.99 3.77
CA ILE A 187 -5.05 1.65 5.18
C ILE A 187 -6.28 2.36 5.76
N GLY A 188 -6.53 3.60 5.35
CA GLY A 188 -7.65 4.41 5.83
C GLY A 188 -9.03 3.88 5.43
N PHE A 189 -9.12 3.09 4.37
CA PHE A 189 -10.37 2.48 3.90
C PHE A 189 -10.95 1.43 4.84
N GLY A 190 -10.23 1.08 5.91
CA GLY A 190 -10.79 0.29 7.00
C GLY A 190 -11.94 0.93 7.75
N SER A 191 -12.33 2.18 7.45
CA SER A 191 -13.48 2.84 8.05
C SER A 191 -14.57 3.11 7.01
N ALA A 192 -15.83 3.01 7.44
CA ALA A 192 -17.00 3.30 6.63
C ALA A 192 -16.99 4.75 6.11
N GLU A 193 -16.49 5.70 6.89
CA GLU A 193 -16.40 7.10 6.47
C GLU A 193 -15.48 7.29 5.26
N THR A 194 -14.31 6.65 5.28
CA THR A 194 -13.38 6.72 4.14
C THR A 194 -13.98 6.03 2.90
N VAL A 195 -14.64 4.88 3.06
CA VAL A 195 -15.30 4.21 1.93
C VAL A 195 -16.44 5.08 1.37
N LYS A 196 -17.20 5.79 2.21
CA LYS A 196 -18.23 6.74 1.74
C LYS A 196 -17.65 7.87 0.90
N SER A 197 -16.44 8.31 1.18
CA SER A 197 -15.79 9.39 0.43
C SER A 197 -15.29 8.97 -0.95
N CYS A 198 -14.99 7.67 -1.14
CA CYS A 198 -14.55 7.09 -2.41
C CYS A 198 -15.08 5.65 -2.54
N PRO A 199 -16.39 5.45 -2.75
CA PRO A 199 -16.99 4.12 -2.82
C PRO A 199 -16.76 3.42 -4.16
N VAL A 200 -16.32 4.17 -5.17
CA VAL A 200 -16.02 3.71 -6.53
C VAL A 200 -14.69 4.30 -6.95
N PHE A 201 -13.90 3.51 -7.64
CA PHE A 201 -12.63 3.98 -8.21
C PHE A 201 -12.44 3.45 -9.64
N ARG A 202 -11.43 3.97 -10.33
CA ARG A 202 -11.08 3.59 -11.70
C ARG A 202 -9.90 2.64 -11.68
N TYR A 203 -10.04 1.54 -12.38
CA TYR A 203 -8.91 0.70 -12.74
C TYR A 203 -9.06 0.30 -14.20
N ASP A 204 -8.15 0.81 -15.00
CA ASP A 204 -8.12 0.65 -16.43
C ASP A 204 -6.98 -0.30 -16.80
N THR A 205 -7.25 -1.16 -17.76
CA THR A 205 -6.25 -2.07 -18.33
C THR A 205 -6.07 -1.80 -19.82
N GLU A 206 -5.09 -2.44 -20.42
CA GLU A 206 -4.92 -2.42 -21.87
C GLU A 206 -6.09 -3.06 -22.63
N LYS A 207 -6.92 -3.84 -21.94
CA LYS A 207 -8.09 -4.52 -22.51
C LYS A 207 -9.34 -3.66 -22.43
N GLU A 208 -9.56 -3.04 -21.30
CA GLU A 208 -10.74 -2.25 -21.01
C GLU A 208 -10.48 -1.19 -19.92
N ALA A 209 -11.21 -0.10 -19.98
CA ALA A 209 -11.33 0.83 -18.88
C ALA A 209 -12.64 0.58 -18.12
N ALA A 210 -12.60 0.67 -16.78
CA ALA A 210 -13.78 0.38 -15.97
C ALA A 210 -13.79 1.16 -14.64
N GLU A 211 -15.02 1.36 -14.12
CA GLU A 211 -15.27 1.72 -12.73
C GLU A 211 -15.42 0.44 -11.88
N TRP A 212 -15.01 0.54 -10.61
CA TRP A 212 -15.02 -0.57 -9.66
C TRP A 212 -15.64 -0.13 -8.34
N LYS A 213 -16.72 -0.79 -7.92
CA LYS A 213 -17.42 -0.53 -6.66
C LYS A 213 -16.76 -1.29 -5.53
N ILE A 214 -16.40 -0.62 -4.45
CA ILE A 214 -15.82 -1.28 -3.26
C ILE A 214 -16.88 -2.17 -2.63
N VAL A 215 -16.57 -3.46 -2.48
CA VAL A 215 -17.43 -4.47 -1.85
C VAL A 215 -16.94 -4.86 -0.47
N SER A 216 -15.62 -4.82 -0.24
CA SER A 216 -15.01 -5.24 1.02
C SER A 216 -13.71 -4.48 1.27
N VAL A 217 -13.40 -4.28 2.54
CA VAL A 217 -12.06 -3.92 3.01
C VAL A 217 -11.72 -4.81 4.17
N PHE A 218 -10.59 -5.50 4.12
CA PHE A 218 -10.23 -6.42 5.18
C PHE A 218 -8.75 -6.34 5.58
N LYS A 219 -8.45 -6.88 6.76
CA LYS A 219 -7.08 -7.09 7.25
C LYS A 219 -6.76 -8.57 7.30
N THR A 220 -5.52 -8.91 6.94
CA THR A 220 -5.05 -10.29 6.99
C THR A 220 -3.58 -10.35 7.42
N ASN A 221 -3.19 -11.50 7.97
CA ASN A 221 -1.83 -11.85 8.35
C ASN A 221 -1.06 -12.49 7.19
N THR A 222 0.27 -12.46 7.29
CA THR A 222 1.17 -13.22 6.39
C THR A 222 2.02 -14.23 7.16
N TYR A 223 1.87 -14.33 8.49
CA TYR A 223 2.55 -15.28 9.35
C TYR A 223 1.55 -16.25 9.97
N ASP A 224 1.84 -17.55 9.90
CA ASP A 224 0.98 -18.64 10.38
C ASP A 224 0.79 -18.65 11.92
N ASN A 225 1.74 -18.10 12.66
CA ASN A 225 1.64 -17.95 14.12
C ASN A 225 0.68 -16.84 14.57
N GLN A 226 0.05 -16.14 13.63
CA GLN A 226 -0.92 -15.06 13.89
C GLN A 226 -2.37 -15.50 13.67
N GLY A 227 -2.59 -16.73 13.24
CA GLY A 227 -3.88 -17.30 12.86
C GLY A 227 -3.84 -17.92 11.47
N GLU A 228 -4.98 -18.48 11.05
CA GLU A 228 -5.11 -19.07 9.72
C GLU A 228 -4.76 -18.05 8.62
N LEU A 229 -3.99 -18.52 7.63
CA LEU A 229 -3.62 -17.72 6.47
C LEU A 229 -4.75 -17.73 5.43
N PHE A 230 -5.35 -16.59 5.18
CA PHE A 230 -6.29 -16.43 4.08
C PHE A 230 -5.54 -16.17 2.77
N ASN A 231 -5.55 -17.17 1.87
CA ASN A 231 -4.95 -17.04 0.55
C ASN A 231 -5.84 -16.19 -0.39
N TYR A 232 -5.69 -14.88 -0.35
CA TYR A 232 -6.38 -13.95 -1.25
C TYR A 232 -5.65 -13.73 -2.59
N LEU A 233 -4.44 -14.26 -2.75
CA LEU A 233 -3.61 -14.15 -3.97
C LEU A 233 -4.04 -15.18 -5.01
N ARG A 234 -5.31 -15.13 -5.42
CA ARG A 234 -5.89 -16.03 -6.42
C ARG A 234 -6.38 -15.19 -7.60
N GLY A 235 -5.94 -15.53 -8.82
CA GLY A 235 -6.38 -14.86 -10.05
C GLY A 235 -7.65 -15.48 -10.62
N ASP A 236 -7.69 -16.80 -10.70
CA ASP A 236 -8.75 -17.55 -11.35
C ASP A 236 -9.29 -18.66 -10.44
N PHE A 237 -10.44 -19.22 -10.79
CA PHE A 237 -11.20 -20.17 -9.99
C PHE A 237 -11.58 -21.40 -10.82
N ASP A 238 -11.64 -22.56 -10.17
CA ASP A 238 -11.94 -23.84 -10.84
C ASP A 238 -13.43 -23.97 -11.22
N SER A 239 -14.29 -23.29 -10.47
CA SER A 239 -15.75 -23.28 -10.70
C SER A 239 -16.42 -22.04 -10.11
N ALA A 240 -17.70 -21.84 -10.42
CA ALA A 240 -18.51 -20.79 -9.83
C ALA A 240 -18.65 -20.95 -8.30
N GLU A 241 -18.76 -22.18 -7.81
CA GLU A 241 -18.84 -22.52 -6.38
C GLU A 241 -17.52 -22.14 -5.66
N ASP A 242 -16.36 -22.50 -6.24
CA ASP A 242 -15.04 -22.15 -5.72
C ASP A 242 -14.84 -20.63 -5.66
N LYS A 243 -15.28 -19.91 -6.70
CA LYS A 243 -15.25 -18.45 -6.76
C LYS A 243 -16.15 -17.84 -5.69
N MET A 244 -17.36 -18.34 -5.51
CA MET A 244 -18.28 -17.80 -4.51
C MET A 244 -17.87 -18.16 -3.07
N GLN A 245 -17.23 -19.32 -2.85
CA GLN A 245 -16.59 -19.61 -1.56
C GLN A 245 -15.48 -18.60 -1.25
N PHE A 246 -14.64 -18.27 -2.23
CA PHE A 246 -13.61 -17.24 -2.07
C PHE A 246 -14.20 -15.86 -1.76
N TYR A 247 -15.24 -15.43 -2.49
CA TYR A 247 -15.92 -14.15 -2.20
C TYR A 247 -16.57 -14.14 -0.82
N TYR A 248 -17.14 -15.26 -0.40
CA TYR A 248 -17.69 -15.42 0.95
C TYR A 248 -16.59 -15.25 2.01
N ASP A 249 -15.42 -15.85 1.79
CA ASP A 249 -14.29 -15.72 2.70
C ASP A 249 -13.73 -14.29 2.76
N VAL A 250 -13.79 -13.54 1.66
CA VAL A 250 -13.52 -12.09 1.61
C VAL A 250 -14.56 -11.32 2.42
N MET A 251 -15.85 -11.57 2.20
CA MET A 251 -16.95 -10.82 2.82
C MET A 251 -17.06 -11.05 4.33
N LYS A 252 -16.76 -12.26 4.83
CA LYS A 252 -16.65 -12.54 6.28
C LYS A 252 -15.62 -11.62 6.96
N ARG A 253 -14.56 -11.25 6.25
CA ARG A 253 -13.45 -10.43 6.76
C ARG A 253 -13.66 -8.94 6.57
N SER A 254 -14.70 -8.53 5.85
CA SER A 254 -14.94 -7.12 5.55
C SER A 254 -15.18 -6.30 6.81
N MET A 255 -14.40 -5.24 6.99
CA MET A 255 -14.55 -4.27 8.08
C MET A 255 -15.72 -3.31 7.86
N VAL A 256 -16.26 -3.28 6.63
CA VAL A 256 -17.36 -2.39 6.22
C VAL A 256 -18.44 -3.17 5.48
N ASN A 257 -19.69 -2.83 5.72
CA ASN A 257 -20.81 -3.24 4.89
C ASN A 257 -21.02 -2.15 3.86
N THR A 258 -20.90 -2.45 2.56
CA THR A 258 -21.01 -1.44 1.51
C THR A 258 -22.37 -1.41 0.84
N GLY A 259 -23.18 -2.46 0.99
CA GLY A 259 -24.46 -2.62 0.29
C GLY A 259 -24.29 -2.93 -1.20
N VAL A 260 -23.05 -3.14 -1.67
CA VAL A 260 -22.76 -3.58 -3.05
C VAL A 260 -22.86 -5.10 -3.11
N ASP A 261 -23.59 -5.59 -4.08
CA ASP A 261 -23.81 -7.03 -4.30
C ASP A 261 -22.68 -7.70 -5.08
N LEU A 262 -22.59 -9.03 -4.94
CA LEU A 262 -21.69 -9.91 -5.69
C LEU A 262 -22.44 -11.13 -6.21
N ASN A 263 -21.97 -11.66 -7.35
CA ASN A 263 -22.39 -12.95 -7.86
C ASN A 263 -21.23 -13.67 -8.61
N GLU A 264 -21.49 -14.88 -9.04
CA GLU A 264 -20.52 -15.77 -9.71
C GLU A 264 -19.95 -15.26 -11.02
N ASN A 265 -20.61 -14.26 -11.67
CA ASN A 265 -20.18 -13.70 -12.95
C ASN A 265 -19.28 -12.46 -12.79
N ASP A 266 -19.16 -11.95 -11.56
CA ASP A 266 -18.42 -10.72 -11.31
C ASP A 266 -16.90 -10.93 -11.39
N LYS A 267 -16.20 -9.89 -11.84
CA LYS A 267 -14.76 -9.75 -11.73
C LYS A 267 -14.41 -8.82 -10.58
N THR A 268 -13.31 -9.10 -9.91
CA THR A 268 -12.82 -8.27 -8.79
C THR A 268 -11.39 -7.79 -9.01
N VAL A 269 -11.08 -6.66 -8.38
CA VAL A 269 -9.72 -6.15 -8.22
C VAL A 269 -9.45 -5.90 -6.75
N MET A 270 -8.25 -6.24 -6.30
CA MET A 270 -7.80 -6.04 -4.94
C MET A 270 -6.62 -5.08 -4.90
N LEU A 271 -6.66 -4.09 -3.99
CA LEU A 271 -5.55 -3.20 -3.70
C LEU A 271 -4.94 -3.63 -2.38
N SER A 272 -3.75 -4.22 -2.41
CA SER A 272 -3.09 -4.81 -1.27
C SER A 272 -1.85 -4.02 -0.84
N THR A 273 -1.77 -3.68 0.45
CA THR A 273 -0.61 -2.99 1.02
C THR A 273 -0.29 -3.49 2.42
N CYS A 274 0.95 -3.20 2.88
CA CYS A 274 1.33 -3.45 4.27
C CYS A 274 0.53 -2.57 5.22
N SER A 275 0.10 -3.12 6.34
CA SER A 275 -0.44 -2.37 7.47
C SER A 275 0.39 -2.65 8.73
N TYR A 276 0.21 -1.82 9.78
CA TYR A 276 1.20 -1.74 10.85
C TYR A 276 0.68 -2.13 12.22
N GLU A 277 -0.52 -2.69 12.30
CA GLU A 277 -1.12 -3.13 13.57
C GLU A 277 -0.35 -4.30 14.17
N TYR A 278 0.07 -5.22 13.31
CA TYR A 278 0.97 -6.33 13.62
C TYR A 278 1.98 -6.50 12.50
N GLU A 279 3.13 -7.10 12.80
CA GLU A 279 4.15 -7.39 11.78
C GLU A 279 3.58 -8.33 10.70
N GLY A 280 3.80 -7.98 9.44
CA GLY A 280 3.34 -8.78 8.31
C GLY A 280 1.86 -8.59 7.93
N PHE A 281 1.09 -7.75 8.64
CA PHE A 281 -0.30 -7.50 8.27
C PHE A 281 -0.44 -6.77 6.95
N ARG A 282 -1.58 -7.02 6.31
CA ARG A 282 -2.03 -6.35 5.08
C ARG A 282 -3.40 -5.74 5.29
N THR A 283 -3.61 -4.58 4.66
CA THR A 283 -4.95 -4.06 4.39
C THR A 283 -5.23 -4.24 2.91
N VAL A 284 -6.41 -4.77 2.60
CA VAL A 284 -6.82 -5.10 1.23
C VAL A 284 -8.19 -4.47 0.98
N ILE A 285 -8.28 -3.60 -0.06
CA ILE A 285 -9.55 -3.16 -0.63
C ILE A 285 -9.94 -4.17 -1.70
N VAL A 286 -11.18 -4.59 -1.73
CA VAL A 286 -11.75 -5.43 -2.79
C VAL A 286 -12.87 -4.66 -3.46
N ALA A 287 -12.81 -4.58 -4.78
CA ALA A 287 -13.85 -3.94 -5.56
C ALA A 287 -14.31 -4.82 -6.71
N ARG A 288 -15.59 -4.76 -6.99
CA ARG A 288 -16.25 -5.43 -8.11
C ARG A 288 -16.34 -4.49 -9.30
N LYS A 289 -16.06 -5.01 -10.50
CA LYS A 289 -16.28 -4.26 -11.74
C LYS A 289 -17.75 -3.85 -11.86
N VAL A 290 -18.01 -2.61 -12.27
CA VAL A 290 -19.35 -2.17 -12.66
C VAL A 290 -19.80 -2.99 -13.86
N ARG A 291 -20.98 -3.61 -13.76
CA ARG A 291 -21.54 -4.47 -14.81
C ARG A 291 -22.02 -3.64 -16.00
N ASP A 292 -22.13 -4.26 -17.16
CA ASP A 292 -22.64 -3.58 -18.35
C ASP A 292 -24.07 -3.08 -18.10
N GLY A 293 -24.32 -1.81 -18.41
CA GLY A 293 -25.61 -1.15 -18.17
C GLY A 293 -25.92 -0.81 -16.70
N GLU A 294 -24.99 -1.10 -15.78
CA GLU A 294 -25.14 -0.73 -14.37
C GLU A 294 -24.67 0.71 -14.15
N ASP A 295 -25.40 1.46 -13.32
CA ASP A 295 -24.94 2.76 -12.81
C ASP A 295 -23.70 2.56 -11.90
N ALA A 296 -22.65 3.33 -12.12
CA ALA A 296 -21.45 3.28 -11.31
C ALA A 296 -21.63 3.84 -9.89
N THR A 297 -22.74 4.55 -9.60
CA THR A 297 -22.98 5.12 -8.26
C THR A 297 -23.22 4.04 -7.21
N VAL A 298 -22.92 4.39 -5.95
CA VAL A 298 -23.18 3.57 -4.76
C VAL A 298 -24.01 4.38 -3.77
N ASP A 299 -25.03 3.75 -3.20
CA ASP A 299 -25.82 4.35 -2.12
C ASP A 299 -24.98 4.39 -0.83
N THR A 300 -24.31 5.51 -0.61
CA THR A 300 -23.42 5.69 0.55
C THR A 300 -24.12 5.66 1.90
N SER A 301 -25.46 5.79 1.94
CA SER A 301 -26.26 5.67 3.17
C SER A 301 -26.26 4.24 3.73
N LYS A 302 -26.01 3.25 2.87
CA LYS A 302 -25.91 1.83 3.25
C LYS A 302 -24.51 1.43 3.74
N ILE A 303 -23.51 2.29 3.55
CA ILE A 303 -22.13 1.98 3.99
C ILE A 303 -22.05 2.19 5.50
N THR A 304 -21.72 1.12 6.22
CA THR A 304 -21.61 1.09 7.69
C THR A 304 -20.39 0.30 8.14
N GLU A 305 -19.96 0.50 9.38
CA GLU A 305 -18.97 -0.41 10.01
C GLU A 305 -19.56 -1.81 10.13
N ASN A 306 -18.72 -2.83 9.97
CA ASN A 306 -19.10 -4.23 10.22
C ASN A 306 -18.48 -4.70 11.54
N GLU A 307 -19.30 -4.76 12.60
CA GLU A 307 -18.88 -5.21 13.93
C GLU A 307 -18.55 -6.71 13.98
N ASN A 308 -18.99 -7.50 12.99
CA ASN A 308 -18.78 -8.94 12.90
C ASN A 308 -17.65 -9.32 11.95
N ALA A 309 -16.79 -8.37 11.56
CA ALA A 309 -15.64 -8.64 10.71
C ALA A 309 -14.71 -9.68 11.33
N LEU A 310 -14.30 -10.66 10.51
CA LEU A 310 -13.37 -11.71 10.94
C LEU A 310 -11.92 -11.24 10.72
N TYR A 311 -11.19 -11.12 11.83
CA TYR A 311 -9.76 -10.80 11.82
C TYR A 311 -8.90 -12.06 12.07
N PRO A 312 -7.59 -12.02 11.82
CA PRO A 312 -6.66 -13.07 12.27
C PRO A 312 -6.70 -13.28 13.79
N ASP A 313 -6.41 -14.48 14.26
CA ASP A 313 -6.51 -14.88 15.67
C ASP A 313 -5.80 -13.94 16.65
N ILE A 314 -4.62 -13.42 16.25
CA ILE A 314 -3.83 -12.49 17.06
C ILE A 314 -4.57 -11.17 17.39
N TRP A 315 -5.60 -10.83 16.63
CA TRP A 315 -6.41 -9.62 16.85
C TRP A 315 -7.26 -9.72 18.11
N TYR A 316 -7.64 -10.93 18.51
CA TYR A 316 -8.55 -11.18 19.61
C TYR A 316 -7.80 -11.43 20.92
N PRO A 317 -8.25 -10.83 22.04
CA PRO A 317 -7.65 -11.08 23.36
C PRO A 317 -7.67 -12.56 23.78
N SER A 318 -8.60 -13.35 23.23
CA SER A 318 -8.69 -14.80 23.44
C SER A 318 -7.58 -15.59 22.70
N GLY A 319 -6.87 -14.95 21.74
CA GLY A 319 -5.95 -15.63 20.82
C GLY A 319 -6.65 -16.53 19.81
N LYS A 320 -7.96 -16.35 19.60
CA LYS A 320 -8.74 -17.10 18.63
C LYS A 320 -9.90 -16.26 18.11
N ALA A 321 -10.10 -16.28 16.79
CA ALA A 321 -11.23 -15.67 16.13
C ALA A 321 -12.55 -16.33 16.57
N PRO A 322 -13.65 -15.56 16.68
CA PRO A 322 -14.96 -16.12 16.99
C PRO A 322 -15.52 -16.90 15.80
N ASP A 323 -16.35 -17.86 16.10
CA ASP A 323 -17.02 -18.76 15.15
C ASP A 323 -18.44 -18.24 14.88
N TYR A 324 -18.56 -17.11 14.16
CA TYR A 324 -19.87 -16.50 13.82
C TYR A 324 -20.41 -16.97 12.49
N TRP A 325 -19.55 -17.44 11.60
CA TRP A 325 -19.85 -17.68 10.20
C TRP A 325 -19.78 -19.17 9.89
N PRO A 326 -20.73 -19.75 9.13
CA PRO A 326 -20.57 -21.06 8.54
C PRO A 326 -19.23 -21.17 7.77
N ASP A 327 -18.67 -22.37 7.75
CA ASP A 327 -17.44 -22.63 6.99
C ASP A 327 -17.68 -22.51 5.49
N TYR A 328 -18.86 -22.95 5.02
CA TYR A 328 -19.17 -23.03 3.60
C TYR A 328 -20.19 -21.96 3.18
N PHE A 329 -19.96 -21.43 1.98
CA PHE A 329 -20.86 -20.47 1.35
C PHE A 329 -22.28 -21.02 1.16
N GLU A 330 -22.40 -22.29 0.78
CA GLU A 330 -23.69 -22.98 0.64
C GLU A 330 -24.52 -22.88 1.91
N ASP A 331 -23.94 -23.22 3.06
CA ASP A 331 -24.61 -23.14 4.36
C ASP A 331 -25.03 -21.71 4.69
N ALA A 332 -24.19 -20.73 4.35
CA ALA A 332 -24.50 -19.32 4.58
C ALA A 332 -25.68 -18.84 3.70
N VAL A 333 -25.78 -19.30 2.45
CA VAL A 333 -26.94 -19.04 1.58
C VAL A 333 -28.21 -19.65 2.16
N GLN A 334 -28.17 -20.95 2.55
CA GLN A 334 -29.32 -21.65 3.12
C GLN A 334 -29.81 -21.03 4.44
N ASN A 335 -28.89 -20.46 5.22
CA ASN A 335 -29.19 -19.76 6.48
C ASN A 335 -29.58 -18.29 6.27
N GLY A 336 -29.60 -17.77 5.05
CA GLY A 336 -29.95 -16.37 4.74
C GLY A 336 -28.95 -15.35 5.30
N MET A 337 -27.66 -15.71 5.44
CA MET A 337 -26.60 -14.87 6.03
C MET A 337 -25.83 -14.02 5.00
N VAL A 338 -26.17 -14.13 3.72
CA VAL A 338 -25.44 -13.51 2.59
C VAL A 338 -26.39 -12.64 1.77
N ASP A 339 -26.88 -11.58 2.34
CA ASP A 339 -27.80 -10.60 1.73
C ASP A 339 -27.18 -9.86 0.55
N TRP A 340 -25.86 -9.80 0.48
CA TRP A 340 -25.09 -9.23 -0.64
C TRP A 340 -25.04 -10.15 -1.87
N TYR A 341 -25.46 -11.44 -1.75
CA TYR A 341 -25.40 -12.38 -2.86
C TYR A 341 -26.65 -12.29 -3.76
N THR A 342 -26.46 -11.94 -5.02
CA THR A 342 -27.54 -11.80 -6.00
C THR A 342 -27.57 -12.87 -7.09
N GLY A 343 -26.62 -13.82 -7.05
CA GLY A 343 -26.55 -14.95 -7.99
C GLY A 343 -27.60 -16.05 -7.73
N ASN A 344 -27.43 -17.19 -8.41
CA ASN A 344 -28.37 -18.27 -8.38
C ASN A 344 -27.84 -19.61 -7.83
N LEU A 345 -26.56 -19.67 -7.44
CA LEU A 345 -26.02 -20.89 -6.82
C LEU A 345 -26.74 -21.17 -5.50
N TYR A 346 -27.11 -22.42 -5.27
CA TYR A 346 -27.78 -22.91 -4.04
C TYR A 346 -29.12 -22.24 -3.73
N LYS A 347 -29.76 -21.55 -4.68
CA LYS A 347 -31.12 -21.06 -4.56
C LYS A 347 -32.05 -22.04 -5.31
N ASP A 348 -32.87 -22.78 -4.58
CA ASP A 348 -33.92 -23.67 -5.10
C ASP A 348 -35.07 -22.90 -5.78
#